data_b0e9490ecc172a2b5c69de5ed4217fd2
#
_entry.id   b0e9490ecc172a2b5c69de5ed4217fd2
#
_cell.length_a   1.000
_cell.length_b   1.000
_cell.length_c   1.000
_cell.angle_alpha   90.00
_cell.angle_beta   90.00
_cell.angle_gamma   90.00
#
_symmetry.space_group_name_H-M   'P 1'
#
loop_
_entity.id
_entity.type
_entity.pdbx_description
1 polymer ?
#
loop_
_entity_poly.entity_id
_entity_poly.type
_entity_poly.pdbx_seq_one_letter_code
_entity_poly.pdbx_strand_id
1 'polypeptide(L)'
;MLDYALFKTIVDNTPLISIGLIIYNAKSEVLLGKRNNPPAKAHYFVPGGRIYKNEKITEAFHRICKAEIGVDIYLQSARFLGVFEHFYEDAYVGEDISTHYVVLAYEIHMDLELNMLPLAQHNQYVFMPSELIASTSEVHFYTQRYFC
;
A
#
# COMPACT_ATOMS: atom_id res chain seq x y z
N MET A 1 14.41 6.93 10.26
CA MET A 1 13.06 6.58 10.75
C MET A 1 12.70 7.43 11.96
N LEU A 2 11.46 7.89 12.05
CA LEU A 2 10.97 8.64 13.20
C LEU A 2 10.82 7.71 14.41
N ASP A 3 11.06 8.21 15.62
CA ASP A 3 10.78 7.45 16.83
C ASP A 3 9.28 7.28 17.02
N TYR A 4 8.89 6.33 17.87
CA TYR A 4 7.49 5.96 18.07
C TYR A 4 6.62 7.14 18.53
N ALA A 5 7.09 7.89 19.53
CA ALA A 5 6.32 8.99 20.11
C ALA A 5 6.10 10.12 19.10
N LEU A 6 7.14 10.47 18.36
CA LEU A 6 7.05 11.50 17.33
C LEU A 6 6.14 11.06 16.18
N PHE A 7 6.27 9.82 15.73
CA PHE A 7 5.42 9.30 14.68
C PHE A 7 3.96 9.27 15.11
N LYS A 8 3.68 8.86 16.35
CA LYS A 8 2.33 8.88 16.91
C LYS A 8 1.73 10.30 16.88
N THR A 9 2.51 11.30 17.25
CA THR A 9 2.09 12.70 17.21
C THR A 9 1.73 13.13 15.78
N ILE A 10 2.54 12.75 14.81
CA ILE A 10 2.31 13.07 13.40
C ILE A 10 1.02 12.39 12.90
N VAL A 11 0.86 11.10 13.16
CA VAL A 11 -0.34 10.35 12.75
C VAL A 11 -1.61 10.93 13.38
N ASP A 12 -1.53 11.34 14.64
CA ASP A 12 -2.67 11.89 15.37
C ASP A 12 -3.07 13.28 14.88
N ASN A 13 -2.17 14.04 14.28
CA ASN A 13 -2.40 15.46 14.00
C ASN A 13 -2.38 15.84 12.52
N THR A 14 -1.85 14.99 11.64
CA THR A 14 -1.72 15.31 10.21
C THR A 14 -2.06 14.11 9.35
N PRO A 15 -2.52 14.32 8.09
CA PRO A 15 -2.61 13.21 7.15
C PRO A 15 -1.22 12.76 6.74
N LEU A 16 -1.10 11.49 6.38
CA LEU A 16 0.10 10.92 5.78
C LEU A 16 -0.09 10.82 4.28
N ILE A 17 0.97 11.08 3.53
CA ILE A 17 0.95 10.93 2.07
C ILE A 17 1.65 9.61 1.75
N SER A 18 0.96 8.74 1.00
CA SER A 18 1.51 7.43 0.64
C SER A 18 1.35 7.15 -0.84
N ILE A 19 2.06 6.13 -1.30
CA ILE A 19 1.95 5.58 -2.66
C ILE A 19 1.33 4.20 -2.54
N GLY A 20 0.30 3.94 -3.35
CA GLY A 20 -0.30 2.62 -3.49
C GLY A 20 0.11 2.00 -4.82
N LEU A 21 0.47 0.72 -4.81
CA LEU A 21 0.98 0.01 -5.96
C LEU A 21 -0.04 -1.02 -6.45
N ILE A 22 -0.69 -0.75 -7.58
CA ILE A 22 -1.62 -1.70 -8.20
C ILE A 22 -0.85 -2.46 -9.26
N ILE A 23 -0.41 -3.68 -8.94
CA ILE A 23 0.50 -4.47 -9.75
C ILE A 23 -0.24 -5.61 -10.42
N TYR A 24 -0.33 -5.55 -11.75
CA TYR A 24 -0.97 -6.58 -12.58
C TYR A 24 0.08 -7.55 -13.13
N ASN A 25 -0.24 -8.84 -13.09
CA ASN A 25 0.54 -9.85 -13.84
C ASN A 25 -0.05 -10.01 -15.24
N ALA A 26 0.54 -10.94 -16.04
CA ALA A 26 0.10 -11.18 -17.41
C ALA A 26 -1.31 -11.74 -17.52
N LYS A 27 -1.87 -12.27 -16.43
CA LYS A 27 -3.23 -12.82 -16.38
C LYS A 27 -4.26 -11.79 -15.91
N SER A 28 -3.90 -10.52 -15.81
CA SER A 28 -4.74 -9.44 -15.28
C SER A 28 -5.18 -9.68 -13.83
N GLU A 29 -4.33 -10.33 -13.06
CA GLU A 29 -4.51 -10.50 -11.62
C GLU A 29 -3.68 -9.47 -10.89
N VAL A 30 -4.18 -8.99 -9.75
CA VAL A 30 -3.55 -7.93 -8.94
C VAL A 30 -2.89 -8.53 -7.71
N LEU A 31 -1.68 -8.08 -7.42
CA LEU A 31 -0.95 -8.47 -6.22
C LEU A 31 -1.57 -7.83 -4.98
N LEU A 32 -1.95 -8.67 -4.02
CA LEU A 32 -2.46 -8.25 -2.72
C LEU A 32 -1.63 -8.89 -1.61
N GLY A 33 -1.43 -8.16 -0.53
CA GLY A 33 -0.77 -8.67 0.66
C GLY A 33 -1.67 -8.51 1.88
N LYS A 34 -1.65 -9.51 2.78
CA LYS A 34 -2.41 -9.46 4.02
C LYS A 34 -1.59 -8.74 5.08
N ARG A 35 -2.15 -7.68 5.67
CA ARG A 35 -1.40 -6.84 6.60
C ARG A 35 -1.12 -7.54 7.92
N ASN A 36 0.11 -7.34 8.43
CA ASN A 36 0.55 -7.82 9.75
C ASN A 36 0.13 -6.86 10.87
N ASN A 37 0.02 -5.57 10.57
CA ASN A 37 -0.12 -4.50 11.54
C ASN A 37 -1.34 -3.62 11.26
N PRO A 38 -1.90 -2.93 12.30
CA PRO A 38 -2.89 -1.88 12.08
C PRO A 38 -2.32 -0.74 11.21
N PRO A 39 -3.16 0.01 10.45
CA PRO A 39 -4.62 -0.12 10.41
C PRO A 39 -5.05 -1.34 9.58
N ALA A 40 -6.27 -1.81 9.85
CA ALA A 40 -6.93 -2.88 9.11
C ALA A 40 -6.12 -4.19 9.02
N LYS A 41 -5.52 -4.58 10.15
CA LYS A 41 -4.79 -5.85 10.29
C LYS A 41 -5.63 -7.03 9.79
N ALA A 42 -4.98 -7.99 9.14
CA ALA A 42 -5.58 -9.23 8.62
C ALA A 42 -6.47 -9.05 7.37
N HIS A 43 -6.57 -7.85 6.81
CA HIS A 43 -7.19 -7.64 5.50
C HIS A 43 -6.14 -7.59 4.39
N TYR A 44 -6.58 -7.90 3.17
CA TYR A 44 -5.74 -7.79 1.99
C TYR A 44 -5.74 -6.35 1.47
N PHE A 45 -4.55 -5.87 1.11
CA PHE A 45 -4.30 -4.55 0.55
C PHE A 45 -3.33 -4.64 -0.61
N VAL A 46 -3.34 -3.63 -1.47
CA VAL A 46 -2.22 -3.44 -2.39
C VAL A 46 -0.98 -3.03 -1.60
N PRO A 47 0.22 -3.41 -2.05
CA PRO A 47 1.45 -2.91 -1.42
C PRO A 47 1.55 -1.39 -1.53
N GLY A 48 2.29 -0.78 -0.63
CA GLY A 48 2.49 0.66 -0.66
C GLY A 48 3.33 1.15 0.51
N GLY A 49 3.49 2.45 0.60
CA GLY A 49 4.25 3.04 1.68
C GLY A 49 4.14 4.56 1.72
N ARG A 50 4.58 5.10 2.84
CA ARG A 50 4.52 6.54 3.12
C ARG A 50 5.68 7.26 2.43
N ILE A 51 5.40 8.48 1.92
CA ILE A 51 6.43 9.39 1.43
C ILE A 51 7.04 10.09 2.63
N TYR A 52 8.37 10.16 2.67
CA TYR A 52 9.08 10.84 3.75
C TYR A 52 9.26 12.33 3.44
N LYS A 53 9.42 13.13 4.50
CA LYS A 53 9.69 14.55 4.33
C LYS A 53 10.94 14.77 3.49
N ASN A 54 10.88 15.72 2.56
CA ASN A 54 11.96 16.10 1.65
C ASN A 54 12.31 15.02 0.60
N GLU A 55 11.49 14.01 0.48
CA GLU A 55 11.66 12.96 -0.52
C GLU A 55 10.82 13.29 -1.75
N LYS A 56 11.43 13.24 -2.94
CA LYS A 56 10.67 13.40 -4.19
C LYS A 56 9.80 12.18 -4.43
N ILE A 57 8.68 12.37 -5.14
CA ILE A 57 7.80 11.23 -5.48
C ILE A 57 8.57 10.16 -6.24
N THR A 58 9.46 10.53 -7.16
CA THR A 58 10.31 9.57 -7.90
C THR A 58 11.18 8.73 -6.98
N GLU A 59 11.76 9.36 -5.96
CA GLU A 59 12.60 8.69 -4.96
C GLU A 59 11.77 7.76 -4.07
N ALA A 60 10.64 8.26 -3.59
CA ALA A 60 9.74 7.48 -2.73
C ALA A 60 9.21 6.25 -3.48
N PHE A 61 8.81 6.42 -4.73
CA PHE A 61 8.28 5.32 -5.55
C PHE A 61 9.32 4.19 -5.68
N HIS A 62 10.54 4.52 -6.05
CA HIS A 62 11.61 3.53 -6.19
C HIS A 62 11.90 2.82 -4.85
N ARG A 63 12.03 3.59 -3.78
CA ARG A 63 12.27 3.05 -2.43
C ARG A 63 11.16 2.11 -1.98
N ILE A 64 9.91 2.51 -2.18
CA ILE A 64 8.73 1.73 -1.76
C ILE A 64 8.66 0.43 -2.56
N CYS A 65 8.87 0.48 -3.89
CA CYS A 65 8.88 -0.74 -4.71
C CYS A 65 9.96 -1.70 -4.22
N LYS A 66 11.16 -1.21 -3.94
CA LYS A 66 12.25 -2.05 -3.45
C LYS A 66 11.93 -2.68 -2.10
N ALA A 67 11.33 -1.91 -1.19
CA ALA A 67 11.00 -2.38 0.16
C ALA A 67 9.82 -3.36 0.15
N GLU A 68 8.78 -3.10 -0.66
CA GLU A 68 7.53 -3.85 -0.62
C GLU A 68 7.54 -5.09 -1.51
N ILE A 69 8.19 -5.02 -2.66
CA ILE A 69 8.20 -6.14 -3.62
C ILE A 69 9.60 -6.61 -4.00
N GLY A 70 10.64 -5.97 -3.46
CA GLY A 70 12.02 -6.41 -3.64
C GLY A 70 12.63 -6.12 -5.01
N VAL A 71 11.99 -5.31 -5.82
CA VAL A 71 12.40 -5.05 -7.21
C VAL A 71 12.63 -3.56 -7.42
N ASP A 72 13.65 -3.23 -8.21
CA ASP A 72 13.92 -1.85 -8.61
C ASP A 72 12.99 -1.47 -9.75
N ILE A 73 11.97 -0.65 -9.46
CA ILE A 73 11.03 -0.13 -10.44
C ILE A 73 11.02 1.39 -10.32
N TYR A 74 11.01 2.07 -11.46
CA TYR A 74 11.07 3.52 -11.52
C TYR A 74 9.72 4.10 -11.96
N LEU A 75 9.43 5.31 -11.51
CA LEU A 75 8.13 5.95 -11.70
C LEU A 75 7.70 6.02 -13.17
N GLN A 76 8.64 6.20 -14.10
CA GLN A 76 8.33 6.27 -15.51
C GLN A 76 7.75 4.96 -16.09
N SER A 77 7.93 3.84 -15.38
CA SER A 77 7.33 2.55 -15.77
C SER A 77 5.91 2.36 -15.25
N ALA A 78 5.39 3.32 -14.51
CA ALA A 78 4.09 3.23 -13.87
C ALA A 78 3.12 4.24 -14.47
N ARG A 79 1.81 3.95 -14.36
CA ARG A 79 0.76 4.86 -14.78
C ARG A 79 0.03 5.41 -13.55
N PHE A 80 -0.03 6.72 -13.42
CA PHE A 80 -0.77 7.35 -12.33
C PHE A 80 -2.27 7.15 -12.51
N LEU A 81 -2.93 6.60 -11.49
CA LEU A 81 -4.37 6.35 -11.52
C LEU A 81 -5.19 7.46 -10.88
N GLY A 82 -4.66 8.11 -9.85
CA GLY A 82 -5.38 9.17 -9.15
C GLY A 82 -5.01 9.26 -7.69
N VAL A 83 -5.69 10.17 -6.99
CA VAL A 83 -5.54 10.41 -5.56
C VAL A 83 -6.74 9.80 -4.84
N PHE A 84 -6.48 9.02 -3.79
CA PHE A 84 -7.51 8.36 -2.98
C PHE A 84 -7.34 8.75 -1.52
N GLU A 85 -8.44 8.83 -0.79
CA GLU A 85 -8.43 9.17 0.63
C GLU A 85 -8.82 7.96 1.46
N HIS A 86 -8.00 7.64 2.46
CA HIS A 86 -8.24 6.51 3.36
C HIS A 86 -8.32 7.00 4.80
N PHE A 87 -9.41 6.65 5.48
CA PHE A 87 -9.64 7.01 6.87
C PHE A 87 -9.82 5.73 7.69
N TYR A 88 -8.91 5.47 8.61
CA TYR A 88 -8.98 4.31 9.50
C TYR A 88 -9.18 4.77 10.94
N GLU A 89 -9.98 4.01 11.70
CA GLU A 89 -10.25 4.34 13.09
C GLU A 89 -9.06 4.04 14.01
N ASP A 90 -8.09 3.24 13.56
CA ASP A 90 -6.90 2.87 14.31
C ASP A 90 -5.63 3.24 13.56
N ALA A 91 -4.47 3.00 14.19
CA ALA A 91 -3.18 3.28 13.60
C ALA A 91 -2.15 2.23 14.02
N TYR A 92 -1.06 2.14 13.25
CA TYR A 92 0.10 1.32 13.61
C TYR A 92 0.65 1.68 15.00
N VAL A 93 0.61 2.96 15.35
CA VAL A 93 1.19 3.50 16.59
C VAL A 93 0.21 3.55 17.76
N GLY A 94 -1.00 3.03 17.61
CA GLY A 94 -1.97 2.98 18.71
C GLY A 94 -3.40 2.83 18.24
N GLU A 95 -4.23 2.14 19.05
CA GLU A 95 -5.66 1.96 18.77
C GLU A 95 -6.49 3.18 19.20
N ASP A 96 -5.89 4.08 19.97
CA ASP A 96 -6.53 5.29 20.52
C ASP A 96 -6.46 6.49 19.58
N ILE A 97 -5.80 6.34 18.42
CA ILE A 97 -5.73 7.40 17.41
C ILE A 97 -6.15 6.87 16.06
N SER A 98 -6.65 7.77 15.21
CA SER A 98 -7.05 7.43 13.84
C SER A 98 -5.91 7.68 12.87
N THR A 99 -6.00 7.08 11.68
CA THR A 99 -5.03 7.28 10.60
C THR A 99 -5.73 7.85 9.39
N HIS A 100 -5.16 8.89 8.80
CA HIS A 100 -5.65 9.50 7.57
C HIS A 100 -4.53 9.46 6.51
N TYR A 101 -4.79 8.77 5.39
CA TYR A 101 -3.87 8.73 4.26
C TYR A 101 -4.43 9.46 3.06
N VAL A 102 -3.57 10.22 2.40
CA VAL A 102 -3.79 10.68 1.03
C VAL A 102 -2.90 9.80 0.16
N VAL A 103 -3.51 8.95 -0.67
CA VAL A 103 -2.81 7.92 -1.43
C VAL A 103 -2.70 8.30 -2.90
N LEU A 104 -1.47 8.28 -3.40
CA LEU A 104 -1.18 8.41 -4.83
C LEU A 104 -1.11 6.98 -5.39
N ALA A 105 -2.08 6.60 -6.20
CA ALA A 105 -2.17 5.23 -6.74
C ALA A 105 -1.50 5.14 -8.11
N TYR A 106 -0.63 4.14 -8.27
CA TYR A 106 0.09 3.88 -9.51
C TYR A 106 -0.11 2.45 -9.98
N GLU A 107 -0.31 2.27 -11.27
CA GLU A 107 -0.48 0.97 -11.90
C GLU A 107 0.84 0.52 -12.54
N ILE A 108 1.19 -0.73 -12.28
CA ILE A 108 2.40 -1.37 -12.78
C ILE A 108 2.00 -2.72 -13.38
N HIS A 109 2.63 -3.10 -14.50
CA HIS A 109 2.43 -4.42 -15.11
C HIS A 109 3.75 -5.18 -15.03
N MET A 110 3.77 -6.28 -14.26
CA MET A 110 4.96 -7.10 -14.13
C MET A 110 4.61 -8.45 -13.49
N ASP A 111 5.28 -9.51 -13.89
CA ASP A 111 5.16 -10.82 -13.27
C ASP A 111 6.12 -10.93 -12.08
N LEU A 112 5.63 -11.42 -10.96
CA LEU A 112 6.40 -11.58 -9.72
C LEU A 112 6.20 -12.99 -9.18
N GLU A 113 7.27 -13.54 -8.60
CA GLU A 113 7.21 -14.81 -7.86
C GLU A 113 6.81 -14.53 -6.42
N LEU A 114 5.66 -15.07 -6.00
CA LEU A 114 5.12 -14.79 -4.66
C LEU A 114 6.07 -15.17 -3.53
N ASN A 115 6.82 -16.27 -3.69
CA ASN A 115 7.74 -16.75 -2.65
C ASN A 115 9.00 -15.89 -2.52
N MET A 116 9.22 -14.95 -3.41
CA MET A 116 10.37 -14.03 -3.37
C MET A 116 10.02 -12.68 -2.77
N LEU A 117 8.77 -12.46 -2.39
CA LEU A 117 8.32 -11.18 -1.87
C LEU A 117 8.69 -10.99 -0.39
N PRO A 118 9.04 -9.76 0.03
CA PRO A 118 9.34 -9.48 1.43
C PRO A 118 8.12 -9.66 2.35
N LEU A 119 8.34 -10.10 3.59
CA LEU A 119 7.26 -10.36 4.56
C LEU A 119 7.16 -9.31 5.68
N ALA A 120 7.85 -8.18 5.55
CA ALA A 120 7.93 -7.16 6.61
C ALA A 120 6.56 -6.55 6.96
N GLN A 121 5.74 -6.24 5.96
CA GLN A 121 4.42 -5.60 6.16
C GLN A 121 3.26 -6.55 5.97
N HIS A 122 3.45 -7.62 5.19
CA HIS A 122 2.41 -8.58 4.83
C HIS A 122 2.91 -9.99 5.10
N ASN A 123 2.05 -10.84 5.68
CA ASN A 123 2.41 -12.22 5.98
C ASN A 123 1.95 -13.21 4.92
N GLN A 124 1.10 -12.78 3.99
CA GLN A 124 0.61 -13.59 2.87
C GLN A 124 0.42 -12.71 1.66
N TYR A 125 0.77 -13.25 0.50
CA TYR A 125 0.54 -12.58 -0.78
C TYR A 125 -0.31 -13.46 -1.68
N VAL A 126 -1.13 -12.83 -2.52
CA VAL A 126 -1.96 -13.52 -3.50
C VAL A 126 -2.09 -12.64 -4.74
N PHE A 127 -2.18 -13.29 -5.92
CA PHE A 127 -2.67 -12.62 -7.13
C PHE A 127 -4.15 -12.93 -7.26
N MET A 128 -4.97 -11.89 -7.31
CA MET A 128 -6.43 -12.02 -7.40
C MET A 128 -6.93 -11.39 -8.70
N PRO A 129 -7.79 -12.09 -9.47
CA PRO A 129 -8.40 -11.47 -10.65
C PRO A 129 -9.06 -10.15 -10.30
N SER A 130 -8.76 -9.11 -11.08
CA SER A 130 -9.22 -7.76 -10.76
C SER A 130 -10.74 -7.64 -10.67
N GLU A 131 -11.48 -8.42 -11.48
CA GLU A 131 -12.94 -8.42 -11.47
C GLU A 131 -13.56 -9.01 -10.19
N LEU A 132 -12.77 -9.74 -9.38
CA LEU A 132 -13.26 -10.32 -8.13
C LEU A 132 -12.95 -9.45 -6.90
N ILE A 133 -12.05 -8.49 -7.01
CA ILE A 133 -11.56 -7.73 -5.86
C ILE A 133 -12.67 -6.94 -5.19
N ALA A 134 -13.51 -6.26 -5.96
CA ALA A 134 -14.58 -5.42 -5.43
C ALA A 134 -15.64 -6.20 -4.65
N SER A 135 -15.74 -7.53 -4.86
CA SER A 135 -16.73 -8.39 -4.21
C SER A 135 -16.16 -9.36 -3.18
N THR A 136 -14.84 -9.33 -2.93
CA THR A 136 -14.18 -10.24 -2.00
C THR A 136 -14.04 -9.58 -0.63
N SER A 137 -14.74 -10.12 0.38
CA SER A 137 -14.83 -9.51 1.71
C SER A 137 -13.49 -9.44 2.46
N GLU A 138 -12.54 -10.32 2.15
CA GLU A 138 -11.22 -10.31 2.77
C GLU A 138 -10.32 -9.19 2.26
N VAL A 139 -10.69 -8.56 1.13
CA VAL A 139 -10.01 -7.38 0.61
C VAL A 139 -10.59 -6.15 1.31
N HIS A 140 -9.72 -5.29 1.82
CA HIS A 140 -10.18 -4.11 2.52
C HIS A 140 -10.98 -3.19 1.59
N PHE A 141 -11.97 -2.51 2.14
CA PHE A 141 -12.88 -1.62 1.41
C PHE A 141 -12.14 -0.59 0.55
N TYR A 142 -11.09 0.04 1.07
CA TYR A 142 -10.34 1.04 0.31
C TYR A 142 -9.57 0.44 -0.86
N THR A 143 -9.08 -0.79 -0.72
CA THR A 143 -8.45 -1.49 -1.85
C THR A 143 -9.48 -1.87 -2.90
N GLN A 144 -10.67 -2.31 -2.48
CA GLN A 144 -11.77 -2.60 -3.42
C GLN A 144 -12.10 -1.39 -4.29
N ARG A 145 -12.02 -0.19 -3.75
CA ARG A 145 -12.39 1.04 -4.45
C ARG A 145 -11.46 1.40 -5.62
N TYR A 146 -10.26 0.87 -5.67
CA TYR A 146 -9.41 1.05 -6.85
C TYR A 146 -10.00 0.38 -8.09
N PHE A 147 -10.91 -0.55 -7.92
CA PHE A 147 -11.46 -1.41 -8.97
C PHE A 147 -12.97 -1.22 -9.20
N CYS A 148 -13.54 -0.20 -8.63
CA CYS A 148 -14.96 0.14 -8.81
C CYS A 148 -15.15 1.22 -9.87
#